data_1d8ec4bfa66842ebb0a0e4f9fc38a2d7
#
_entry.id   1d8ec4bfa66842ebb0a0e4f9fc38a2d7
#
_cell.length_a   1.000
_cell.length_b   1.000
_cell.length_c   1.000
_cell.angle_alpha   90.00
_cell.angle_beta   90.00
_cell.angle_gamma   90.00
#
_symmetry.space_group_name_H-M   'P 1'
#
loop_
_entity.id
_entity.type
_entity.pdbx_description
1 polymer ?
#
loop_
_entity_poly.entity_id
_entity_poly.type
_entity_poly.pdbx_seq_one_letter_code
_entity_poly.pdbx_strand_id
1 'polypeptide(L)'
;MRPHDAYLSTNLRRGEASPVPPLRRPAIPAIPPPKRHPYNQWAPDARALDLVGDKWTLLIVRDLAGGPRRFVELQRVLPGISTEQLRSRLNRMVADGLLTRQRYREVPPRVDYELTDRSRDLLPVIGALGRWGYRWAWGPPRPGEAIDIGAILRCAPGLAAPDGLRGSVEIVVTRNARPVGAYVLHLLDGAMVYEERSAPEADAHVSGPERAWVEAFGPDASRTELEVSGDRRLAESVLDGLSAITVRHATVA
;
A
#
# COMPACT_ATOMS: atom_id res chain seq x y z
N MET A 1 12.24 32.99 -11.50
CA MET A 1 13.44 32.17 -11.60
C MET A 1 13.42 31.20 -10.43
N ARG A 2 13.03 29.95 -10.64
CA ARG A 2 12.82 28.95 -9.56
C ARG A 2 13.97 27.94 -9.63
N PRO A 3 14.55 27.47 -8.52
CA PRO A 3 15.71 26.59 -8.49
C PRO A 3 15.24 25.11 -8.60
N HIS A 4 14.88 24.64 -9.78
CA HIS A 4 14.49 23.24 -9.98
C HIS A 4 15.22 22.53 -11.13
N ASP A 5 16.20 23.18 -11.77
CA ASP A 5 16.85 22.62 -12.97
C ASP A 5 18.32 22.22 -12.78
N ALA A 6 18.72 21.81 -11.58
CA ALA A 6 20.12 21.49 -11.28
C ALA A 6 20.43 20.01 -11.02
N TYR A 7 19.57 19.05 -11.41
CA TYR A 7 19.82 17.62 -11.11
C TYR A 7 19.94 16.69 -12.32
N LEU A 8 19.96 17.20 -13.55
CA LEU A 8 20.02 16.34 -14.75
C LEU A 8 21.10 16.73 -15.74
N SER A 9 22.33 16.97 -15.30
CA SER A 9 23.45 16.97 -16.22
C SER A 9 24.77 16.82 -15.50
N THR A 10 25.24 15.61 -15.31
CA THR A 10 26.66 15.25 -15.38
C THR A 10 26.85 13.78 -14.99
N ASN A 11 27.37 13.01 -15.92
CA ASN A 11 28.20 11.82 -15.80
C ASN A 11 27.74 10.58 -16.56
N LEU A 12 27.76 10.70 -17.88
CA LEU A 12 28.04 9.58 -18.77
C LEU A 12 29.57 9.52 -18.97
N ARG A 13 30.30 8.93 -18.06
CA ARG A 13 31.63 8.37 -18.35
C ARG A 13 31.59 6.89 -18.03
N ARG A 14 31.93 6.10 -19.04
CA ARG A 14 32.17 4.65 -18.96
C ARG A 14 33.35 4.37 -18.04
N GLY A 15 33.22 3.29 -17.25
CA GLY A 15 34.33 2.53 -16.70
C GLY A 15 34.65 2.85 -15.25
N GLU A 16 34.16 1.99 -14.42
CA GLU A 16 34.59 1.52 -13.10
C GLU A 16 33.36 1.35 -12.22
N ALA A 17 32.96 0.11 -12.02
CA ALA A 17 31.95 -0.24 -11.04
C ALA A 17 32.51 0.17 -9.66
N SER A 18 32.07 1.32 -9.16
CA SER A 18 32.32 1.70 -7.78
C SER A 18 31.79 0.59 -6.88
N PRO A 19 32.55 0.12 -5.90
CA PRO A 19 32.08 -0.88 -4.96
C PRO A 19 30.79 -0.36 -4.30
N VAL A 20 29.73 -1.16 -4.40
CA VAL A 20 28.47 -0.90 -3.69
C VAL A 20 28.82 -0.66 -2.22
N PRO A 21 28.54 0.52 -1.66
CA PRO A 21 28.86 0.76 -0.25
C PRO A 21 28.10 -0.30 0.57
N PRO A 22 28.74 -0.89 1.59
CA PRO A 22 28.08 -1.86 2.44
C PRO A 22 26.80 -1.22 2.98
N LEU A 23 25.67 -1.93 2.86
CA LEU A 23 24.39 -1.52 3.41
C LEU A 23 24.63 -1.11 4.86
N ARG A 24 24.66 0.17 5.15
CA ARG A 24 24.69 0.66 6.53
C ARG A 24 23.39 0.17 7.14
N ARG A 25 23.47 -0.86 7.98
CA ARG A 25 22.35 -1.23 8.84
C ARG A 25 21.95 0.05 9.57
N PRO A 26 20.69 0.52 9.41
CA PRO A 26 20.23 1.63 10.22
C PRO A 26 20.51 1.26 11.68
N ALA A 27 20.98 2.22 12.47
CA ALA A 27 21.21 2.00 13.90
C ALA A 27 19.93 1.39 14.46
N ILE A 28 20.03 0.20 15.03
CA ILE A 28 18.88 -0.48 15.65
C ILE A 28 18.38 0.49 16.71
N PRO A 29 17.15 1.06 16.57
CA PRO A 29 16.60 1.91 17.63
C PRO A 29 16.62 1.14 18.94
N ALA A 30 16.79 1.83 20.06
CA ALA A 30 16.76 1.21 21.38
C ALA A 30 15.63 0.18 21.45
N ILE A 31 15.97 -1.04 21.90
CA ILE A 31 15.04 -2.17 21.94
C ILE A 31 13.72 -1.69 22.54
N PRO A 32 12.60 -1.75 21.81
CA PRO A 32 11.31 -1.35 22.37
C PRO A 32 11.03 -2.15 23.64
N PRO A 33 10.36 -1.57 24.65
CA PRO A 33 10.04 -2.29 25.86
C PRO A 33 9.33 -3.60 25.51
N PRO A 34 9.67 -4.72 26.16
CA PRO A 34 9.16 -6.04 25.79
C PRO A 34 7.63 -6.04 25.78
N LYS A 35 7.04 -6.71 24.80
CA LYS A 35 5.59 -6.99 24.80
C LYS A 35 5.23 -7.76 26.06
N ARG A 36 3.97 -7.63 26.50
CA ARG A 36 3.48 -8.40 27.66
C ARG A 36 3.68 -9.92 27.50
N HIS A 37 3.70 -10.41 26.27
CA HIS A 37 3.90 -11.81 25.92
C HIS A 37 4.77 -11.92 24.63
N PRO A 38 6.09 -11.80 24.73
CA PRO A 38 6.98 -12.05 23.59
C PRO A 38 6.99 -13.55 23.28
N TYR A 39 7.31 -13.90 22.04
CA TYR A 39 7.48 -15.31 21.63
C TYR A 39 8.64 -16.01 22.36
N ASN A 40 9.56 -15.22 22.96
CA ASN A 40 10.76 -15.73 23.64
C ASN A 40 11.61 -16.67 22.76
N GLN A 41 11.55 -16.48 21.46
CA GLN A 41 12.26 -17.26 20.47
C GLN A 41 13.37 -16.42 19.82
N TRP A 42 14.57 -16.96 19.80
CA TRP A 42 15.70 -16.32 19.15
C TRP A 42 15.71 -16.62 17.65
N ALA A 43 14.75 -16.01 16.92
CA ALA A 43 14.59 -16.11 15.47
C ALA A 43 14.17 -14.74 14.92
N PRO A 44 14.64 -14.33 13.72
CA PRO A 44 14.34 -13.02 13.14
C PRO A 44 12.84 -12.78 12.92
N ASP A 45 12.12 -13.78 12.47
CA ASP A 45 10.68 -13.78 12.22
C ASP A 45 9.88 -13.66 13.52
N ALA A 46 10.24 -14.42 14.58
CA ALA A 46 9.62 -14.30 15.88
C ALA A 46 9.81 -12.88 16.46
N ARG A 47 11.01 -12.31 16.32
CA ARG A 47 11.29 -10.93 16.74
C ARG A 47 10.50 -9.90 15.92
N ALA A 48 10.30 -10.14 14.62
CA ALA A 48 9.45 -9.31 13.78
C ALA A 48 7.98 -9.42 14.23
N LEU A 49 7.46 -10.63 14.44
CA LEU A 49 6.10 -10.86 14.92
C LEU A 49 5.84 -10.29 16.32
N ASP A 50 6.85 -10.18 17.16
CA ASP A 50 6.74 -9.43 18.41
C ASP A 50 6.38 -7.96 18.18
N LEU A 51 6.74 -7.37 17.06
CA LEU A 51 6.44 -5.98 16.73
C LEU A 51 5.15 -5.83 15.93
N VAL A 52 4.92 -6.71 14.95
CA VAL A 52 3.85 -6.53 13.95
C VAL A 52 2.78 -7.64 13.95
N GLY A 53 2.93 -8.69 14.76
CA GLY A 53 2.06 -9.88 14.75
C GLY A 53 0.69 -9.69 15.43
N ASP A 54 0.23 -8.48 15.64
CA ASP A 54 -1.11 -8.20 16.13
C ASP A 54 -2.10 -7.93 14.99
N LYS A 55 -3.39 -7.95 15.33
CA LYS A 55 -4.49 -7.81 14.35
C LYS A 55 -4.43 -6.55 13.49
N TRP A 56 -3.86 -5.44 13.99
CA TRP A 56 -4.07 -4.12 13.39
C TRP A 56 -2.81 -3.50 12.77
N THR A 57 -1.61 -3.84 13.27
CA THR A 57 -0.37 -3.16 12.87
C THR A 57 -0.14 -3.19 11.35
N LEU A 58 -0.22 -4.37 10.71
CA LEU A 58 -0.01 -4.47 9.26
C LEU A 58 -1.11 -3.77 8.46
N LEU A 59 -2.35 -3.76 8.93
CA LEU A 59 -3.43 -3.03 8.28
C LEU A 59 -3.24 -1.51 8.39
N ILE A 60 -2.75 -1.01 9.52
CA ILE A 60 -2.40 0.41 9.68
C ILE A 60 -1.24 0.78 8.75
N VAL A 61 -0.20 -0.05 8.63
CA VAL A 61 0.90 0.16 7.67
C VAL A 61 0.37 0.22 6.25
N ARG A 62 -0.49 -0.71 5.84
CA ARG A 62 -1.16 -0.69 4.54
C ARG A 62 -1.88 0.64 4.29
N ASP A 63 -2.68 1.07 5.26
CA ASP A 63 -3.53 2.25 5.08
C ASP A 63 -2.76 3.57 5.09
N LEU A 64 -1.52 3.55 5.57
CA LEU A 64 -0.58 4.67 5.51
C LEU A 64 0.39 4.58 4.32
N ALA A 65 0.31 3.55 3.48
CA ALA A 65 1.22 3.37 2.34
C ALA A 65 1.12 4.52 1.32
N GLY A 66 -0.07 5.08 1.14
CA GLY A 66 -0.32 6.21 0.24
C GLY A 66 -0.04 7.59 0.83
N GLY A 67 0.44 7.67 2.06
CA GLY A 67 0.77 8.94 2.71
C GLY A 67 0.20 9.12 4.12
N PRO A 68 0.47 10.27 4.73
CA PRO A 68 0.03 10.58 6.09
C PRO A 68 -1.50 10.59 6.23
N ARG A 69 -2.00 10.09 7.37
CA ARG A 69 -3.43 10.12 7.72
C ARG A 69 -3.67 10.60 9.14
N ARG A 70 -4.82 11.24 9.33
CA ARG A 70 -5.34 11.61 10.66
C ARG A 70 -5.94 10.40 11.37
N PHE A 71 -6.06 10.51 12.68
CA PHE A 71 -6.71 9.47 13.50
C PHE A 71 -8.10 9.07 12.96
N VAL A 72 -8.94 10.07 12.64
CA VAL A 72 -10.31 9.84 12.17
C VAL A 72 -10.36 9.17 10.79
N GLU A 73 -9.37 9.42 9.94
CA GLU A 73 -9.25 8.80 8.62
C GLU A 73 -8.86 7.33 8.74
N LEU A 74 -7.90 7.01 9.62
CA LEU A 74 -7.55 5.63 9.94
C LEU A 74 -8.72 4.87 10.56
N GLN A 75 -9.45 5.49 11.49
CA GLN A 75 -10.62 4.85 12.10
C GLN A 75 -11.71 4.52 11.09
N ARG A 76 -11.89 5.36 10.06
CA ARG A 76 -12.87 5.15 8.99
C ARG A 76 -12.54 3.94 8.12
N VAL A 77 -11.26 3.72 7.80
CA VAL A 77 -10.81 2.65 6.90
C VAL A 77 -10.46 1.34 7.61
N LEU A 78 -10.57 1.30 8.94
CA LEU A 78 -10.31 0.14 9.78
C LEU A 78 -11.60 -0.30 10.51
N PRO A 79 -12.56 -0.92 9.80
CA PRO A 79 -13.83 -1.31 10.41
C PRO A 79 -13.61 -2.30 11.56
N GLY A 80 -14.33 -2.07 12.66
CA GLY A 80 -14.27 -2.93 13.85
C GLY A 80 -13.14 -2.62 14.83
N ILE A 81 -12.28 -1.60 14.56
CA ILE A 81 -11.35 -1.10 15.58
C ILE A 81 -12.05 -0.08 16.48
N SER A 82 -11.96 -0.26 17.81
CA SER A 82 -12.45 0.77 18.72
C SER A 82 -11.50 1.96 18.79
N THR A 83 -12.02 3.13 19.17
CA THR A 83 -11.22 4.35 19.35
C THR A 83 -10.04 4.12 20.31
N GLU A 84 -10.26 3.38 21.39
CA GLU A 84 -9.22 3.09 22.39
C GLU A 84 -8.17 2.12 21.85
N GLN A 85 -8.60 1.09 21.11
CA GLN A 85 -7.66 0.16 20.46
C GLN A 85 -6.79 0.87 19.44
N LEU A 86 -7.37 1.72 18.59
CA LEU A 86 -6.61 2.48 17.61
C LEU A 86 -5.62 3.45 18.28
N ARG A 87 -6.07 4.18 19.30
CA ARG A 87 -5.20 5.09 20.07
C ARG A 87 -4.02 4.36 20.71
N SER A 88 -4.29 3.27 21.40
CA SER A 88 -3.26 2.43 22.03
C SER A 88 -2.28 1.89 21.00
N ARG A 89 -2.80 1.40 19.85
CA ARG A 89 -1.99 0.85 18.78
C ARG A 89 -1.08 1.90 18.13
N LEU A 90 -1.60 3.05 17.77
CA LEU A 90 -0.82 4.14 17.18
C LEU A 90 0.28 4.64 18.14
N ASN A 91 -0.04 4.80 19.43
CA ASN A 91 0.96 5.17 20.41
C ASN A 91 2.09 4.12 20.52
N ARG A 92 1.72 2.84 20.47
CA ARG A 92 2.71 1.74 20.48
C ARG A 92 3.57 1.74 19.24
N MET A 93 2.97 1.89 18.05
CA MET A 93 3.71 1.94 16.79
C MET A 93 4.67 3.12 16.73
N VAL A 94 4.30 4.27 17.32
CA VAL A 94 5.22 5.42 17.46
C VAL A 94 6.37 5.07 18.40
N ALA A 95 6.10 4.45 19.55
CA ALA A 95 7.13 4.03 20.51
C ALA A 95 8.09 2.98 19.91
N ASP A 96 7.56 2.08 19.08
CA ASP A 96 8.34 1.04 18.39
C ASP A 96 9.09 1.58 17.14
N GLY A 97 8.97 2.89 16.83
CA GLY A 97 9.63 3.54 15.69
C GLY A 97 9.08 3.12 14.32
N LEU A 98 7.82 2.63 14.28
CA LEU A 98 7.13 2.30 13.03
C LEU A 98 6.39 3.50 12.45
N LEU A 99 5.97 4.44 13.29
CA LEU A 99 5.27 5.65 12.85
C LEU A 99 5.96 6.90 13.40
N THR A 100 5.86 7.98 12.66
CA THR A 100 6.03 9.34 13.15
C THR A 100 4.67 9.96 13.41
N ARG A 101 4.65 10.94 14.31
CA ARG A 101 3.46 11.70 14.67
C ARG A 101 3.77 13.18 14.49
N GLN A 102 3.24 13.76 13.40
CA GLN A 102 3.42 15.17 13.07
C GLN A 102 2.28 16.00 13.64
N ARG A 103 2.62 17.07 14.33
CA ARG A 103 1.63 18.04 14.87
C ARG A 103 1.78 19.34 14.11
N TYR A 104 0.68 19.79 13.53
CA TYR A 104 0.61 21.07 12.82
C TYR A 104 -0.06 22.11 13.73
N ARG A 105 0.49 23.34 13.73
CA ARG A 105 -0.09 24.47 14.44
C ARG A 105 -1.18 25.14 13.59
N GLU A 106 -2.23 24.38 13.33
CA GLU A 106 -3.44 24.83 12.64
C GLU A 106 -4.58 25.01 13.63
N VAL A 107 -5.63 25.70 13.25
CA VAL A 107 -6.86 25.82 14.04
C VAL A 107 -8.01 25.20 13.23
N PRO A 108 -8.56 24.04 13.65
CA PRO A 108 -8.20 23.23 14.83
C PRO A 108 -6.86 22.49 14.67
N PRO A 109 -6.17 22.10 15.77
CA PRO A 109 -4.89 21.40 15.71
C PRO A 109 -4.99 20.12 14.90
N ARG A 110 -4.03 19.90 13.99
CA ARG A 110 -3.94 18.71 13.15
C ARG A 110 -2.82 17.80 13.64
N VAL A 111 -3.12 16.52 13.67
CA VAL A 111 -2.15 15.47 13.97
C VAL A 111 -2.24 14.39 12.90
N ASP A 112 -1.14 14.19 12.17
CA ASP A 112 -1.01 13.16 11.16
C ASP A 112 -0.06 12.07 11.65
N TYR A 113 -0.33 10.84 11.24
CA TYR A 113 0.54 9.69 11.40
C TYR A 113 1.13 9.31 10.05
N GLU A 114 2.42 9.00 10.02
CA GLU A 114 3.16 8.68 8.80
C GLU A 114 4.10 7.50 9.05
N LEU A 115 4.31 6.67 8.00
CA LEU A 115 5.25 5.57 8.03
C LEU A 115 6.69 6.08 8.14
N THR A 116 7.49 5.43 8.98
CA THR A 116 8.95 5.55 8.93
C THR A 116 9.51 4.66 7.81
N ASP A 117 10.76 4.85 7.40
CA ASP A 117 11.43 3.97 6.43
C ASP A 117 11.39 2.51 6.91
N ARG A 118 11.59 2.30 8.22
CA ARG A 118 11.49 0.98 8.84
C ARG A 118 10.15 0.27 8.61
N SER A 119 9.06 1.00 8.66
CA SER A 119 7.73 0.43 8.41
C SER A 119 7.39 0.37 6.92
N ARG A 120 8.00 1.20 6.07
CA ARG A 120 7.90 1.05 4.60
C ARG A 120 8.50 -0.25 4.12
N ASP A 121 9.54 -0.76 4.77
CA ASP A 121 10.14 -2.09 4.51
C ASP A 121 9.16 -3.26 4.77
N LEU A 122 8.02 -3.01 5.43
CA LEU A 122 6.94 -4.01 5.60
C LEU A 122 5.99 -4.09 4.40
N LEU A 123 6.01 -3.14 3.47
CA LEU A 123 5.10 -3.15 2.31
C LEU A 123 5.23 -4.42 1.46
N PRO A 124 6.44 -4.93 1.13
CA PRO A 124 6.58 -6.22 0.44
C PRO A 124 5.97 -7.39 1.21
N VAL A 125 6.01 -7.37 2.54
CA VAL A 125 5.37 -8.40 3.40
C VAL A 125 3.85 -8.34 3.26
N ILE A 126 3.28 -7.12 3.24
CA ILE A 126 1.84 -6.91 3.02
C ILE A 126 1.44 -7.38 1.63
N GLY A 127 2.23 -7.09 0.58
CA GLY A 127 2.01 -7.59 -0.77
C GLY A 127 2.05 -9.12 -0.83
N ALA A 128 3.02 -9.75 -0.17
CA ALA A 128 3.11 -11.21 -0.07
C ALA A 128 1.89 -11.81 0.65
N LEU A 129 1.44 -11.18 1.74
CA LEU A 129 0.25 -11.59 2.47
C LEU A 129 -1.02 -11.41 1.62
N GLY A 130 -1.12 -10.33 0.84
CA GLY A 130 -2.21 -10.09 -0.10
C GLY A 130 -2.29 -11.19 -1.16
N ARG A 131 -1.16 -11.55 -1.80
CA ARG A 131 -1.08 -12.66 -2.77
C ARG A 131 -1.50 -14.00 -2.15
N TRP A 132 -1.03 -14.30 -0.94
CA TRP A 132 -1.45 -15.49 -0.21
C TRP A 132 -2.95 -15.46 0.08
N GLY A 133 -3.47 -14.31 0.51
CA GLY A 133 -4.88 -14.09 0.78
C GLY A 133 -5.75 -14.34 -0.46
N TYR A 134 -5.40 -13.79 -1.60
CA TYR A 134 -6.10 -14.05 -2.87
C TYR A 134 -6.16 -15.53 -3.21
N ARG A 135 -5.06 -16.24 -3.01
CA ARG A 135 -4.99 -17.67 -3.35
C ARG A 135 -5.80 -18.57 -2.42
N TRP A 136 -5.86 -18.27 -1.13
CA TRP A 136 -6.30 -19.22 -0.12
C TRP A 136 -7.46 -18.75 0.76
N ALA A 137 -7.73 -17.47 0.83
CA ALA A 137 -8.69 -16.89 1.78
C ALA A 137 -9.70 -15.93 1.12
N TRP A 138 -9.48 -15.58 -0.14
CA TRP A 138 -10.32 -14.62 -0.85
C TRP A 138 -11.58 -15.28 -1.41
N GLY A 139 -12.70 -14.54 -1.40
CA GLY A 139 -13.98 -14.95 -1.91
C GLY A 139 -14.95 -13.77 -1.98
N PRO A 140 -16.22 -13.99 -2.30
CA PRO A 140 -17.21 -12.92 -2.28
C PRO A 140 -17.31 -12.28 -0.88
N PRO A 141 -17.70 -11.00 -0.81
CA PRO A 141 -17.89 -10.32 0.48
C PRO A 141 -18.85 -11.08 1.38
N ARG A 142 -18.49 -11.22 2.65
CA ARG A 142 -19.35 -11.86 3.65
C ARG A 142 -20.46 -10.90 4.09
N PRO A 143 -21.61 -11.40 4.55
CA PRO A 143 -22.67 -10.57 5.10
C PRO A 143 -22.15 -9.63 6.19
N GLY A 144 -22.34 -8.31 6.02
CA GLY A 144 -21.89 -7.29 6.97
C GLY A 144 -20.39 -6.92 6.87
N GLU A 145 -19.66 -7.49 5.93
CA GLU A 145 -18.27 -7.09 5.66
C GLU A 145 -18.23 -5.70 5.00
N ALA A 146 -17.38 -4.83 5.49
CA ALA A 146 -17.22 -3.50 4.89
C ALA A 146 -16.43 -3.62 3.58
N ILE A 147 -16.99 -3.08 2.51
CA ILE A 147 -16.33 -3.01 1.20
C ILE A 147 -15.53 -1.71 1.14
N ASP A 148 -14.22 -1.82 0.96
CA ASP A 148 -13.30 -0.71 0.71
C ASP A 148 -12.36 -1.10 -0.43
N ILE A 149 -12.71 -0.71 -1.65
CA ILE A 149 -11.88 -0.95 -2.84
C ILE A 149 -10.50 -0.32 -2.68
N GLY A 150 -10.42 0.82 -2.02
CA GLY A 150 -9.15 1.47 -1.69
C GLY A 150 -8.22 0.57 -0.85
N ALA A 151 -8.77 -0.33 -0.02
CA ALA A 151 -7.95 -1.27 0.75
C ALA A 151 -7.17 -2.24 -0.14
N ILE A 152 -7.75 -2.66 -1.27
CA ILE A 152 -7.07 -3.50 -2.27
C ILE A 152 -5.97 -2.69 -2.95
N LEU A 153 -6.28 -1.46 -3.38
CA LEU A 153 -5.34 -0.58 -4.06
C LEU A 153 -4.17 -0.18 -3.16
N ARG A 154 -4.38 -0.02 -1.86
CA ARG A 154 -3.34 0.28 -0.88
C ARG A 154 -2.33 -0.87 -0.67
N CYS A 155 -2.63 -2.07 -1.19
CA CYS A 155 -1.64 -3.16 -1.24
C CYS A 155 -0.65 -3.00 -2.41
N ALA A 156 -0.95 -2.17 -3.42
CA ALA A 156 -0.13 -1.99 -4.63
C ALA A 156 1.35 -1.70 -4.35
N PRO A 157 1.72 -0.81 -3.41
CA PRO A 157 3.14 -0.55 -3.10
C PRO A 157 3.93 -1.76 -2.60
N GLY A 158 3.26 -2.82 -2.13
CA GLY A 158 3.86 -4.09 -1.73
C GLY A 158 3.89 -5.14 -2.84
N LEU A 159 3.32 -4.84 -4.01
CA LEU A 159 3.29 -5.71 -5.17
C LEU A 159 4.32 -5.22 -6.20
N ALA A 160 4.93 -6.15 -6.91
CA ALA A 160 5.80 -5.80 -8.03
C ALA A 160 4.94 -5.29 -9.21
N ALA A 161 5.37 -4.23 -9.86
CA ALA A 161 4.79 -3.82 -11.12
C ALA A 161 5.12 -4.86 -12.20
N PRO A 162 4.25 -5.05 -13.19
CA PRO A 162 4.56 -5.88 -14.34
C PRO A 162 5.82 -5.37 -15.06
N ASP A 163 6.70 -6.32 -15.48
CA ASP A 163 7.96 -5.98 -16.13
C ASP A 163 7.77 -5.14 -17.39
N GLY A 164 8.60 -4.12 -17.53
CA GLY A 164 8.65 -3.26 -18.71
C GLY A 164 7.44 -2.32 -18.89
N LEU A 165 6.53 -2.26 -17.94
CA LEU A 165 5.42 -1.29 -17.94
C LEU A 165 5.76 -0.06 -17.13
N ARG A 166 5.48 1.10 -17.70
CA ARG A 166 5.58 2.42 -17.08
C ARG A 166 4.33 3.21 -17.39
N GLY A 167 3.93 4.09 -16.53
CA GLY A 167 2.79 4.96 -16.72
C GLY A 167 1.93 5.06 -15.47
N SER A 168 0.78 5.68 -15.63
CA SER A 168 -0.16 5.98 -14.57
C SER A 168 -1.58 5.50 -14.92
N VAL A 169 -2.27 4.95 -13.96
CA VAL A 169 -3.66 4.51 -14.13
C VAL A 169 -4.52 5.15 -13.05
N GLU A 170 -5.47 5.97 -13.46
CA GLU A 170 -6.51 6.46 -12.56
C GLU A 170 -7.60 5.40 -12.39
N ILE A 171 -8.00 5.18 -11.15
CA ILE A 171 -9.10 4.28 -10.77
C ILE A 171 -10.15 5.08 -10.04
N VAL A 172 -11.38 5.09 -10.57
CA VAL A 172 -12.51 5.81 -10.00
C VAL A 172 -13.60 4.85 -9.57
N VAL A 173 -13.91 4.86 -8.29
CA VAL A 173 -15.05 4.11 -7.73
C VAL A 173 -16.24 5.03 -7.62
N THR A 174 -17.38 4.62 -8.19
CA THR A 174 -18.60 5.43 -8.14
C THR A 174 -19.69 4.74 -7.32
N ARG A 175 -20.57 5.56 -6.73
CA ARG A 175 -21.82 5.14 -6.09
C ARG A 175 -22.93 6.11 -6.46
N ASN A 176 -24.04 5.60 -7.02
CA ASN A 176 -25.11 6.46 -7.57
C ASN A 176 -24.56 7.51 -8.57
N ALA A 177 -23.72 7.06 -9.49
CA ALA A 177 -23.05 7.87 -10.51
C ALA A 177 -22.17 9.04 -9.97
N ARG A 178 -21.83 9.04 -8.68
CA ARG A 178 -20.93 10.03 -8.08
C ARG A 178 -19.63 9.35 -7.65
N PRO A 179 -18.46 9.96 -7.88
CA PRO A 179 -17.20 9.45 -7.35
C PRO A 179 -17.24 9.40 -5.81
N VAL A 180 -16.89 8.24 -5.26
CA VAL A 180 -16.73 8.04 -3.81
C VAL A 180 -15.29 7.70 -3.44
N GLY A 181 -14.44 7.41 -4.43
CA GLY A 181 -13.01 7.24 -4.31
C GLY A 181 -12.34 7.45 -5.66
N ALA A 182 -11.21 8.16 -5.65
CA ALA A 182 -10.34 8.34 -6.81
C ALA A 182 -8.90 8.04 -6.37
N TYR A 183 -8.22 7.26 -7.17
CA TYR A 183 -6.91 6.73 -6.85
C TYR A 183 -6.04 6.75 -8.11
N VAL A 184 -4.74 6.95 -7.96
CA VAL A 184 -3.81 6.79 -9.05
C VAL A 184 -2.69 5.82 -8.68
N LEU A 185 -2.39 4.91 -9.59
CA LEU A 185 -1.26 4.00 -9.49
C LEU A 185 -0.23 4.39 -10.53
N HIS A 186 0.98 4.69 -10.09
CA HIS A 186 2.14 4.93 -10.95
C HIS A 186 3.00 3.68 -11.01
N LEU A 187 3.30 3.24 -12.21
CA LEU A 187 4.23 2.13 -12.47
C LEU A 187 5.59 2.72 -12.81
N LEU A 188 6.56 2.47 -11.95
CA LEU A 188 7.92 3.01 -12.04
C LEU A 188 8.94 1.89 -11.77
N ASP A 189 9.70 1.49 -12.81
CA ASP A 189 10.86 0.59 -12.65
C ASP A 189 10.62 -0.67 -11.79
N GLY A 190 9.50 -1.37 -12.02
CA GLY A 190 9.14 -2.57 -11.27
C GLY A 190 8.45 -2.33 -9.93
N ALA A 191 8.20 -1.07 -9.56
CA ALA A 191 7.44 -0.68 -8.39
C ALA A 191 6.09 -0.07 -8.75
N MET A 192 5.11 -0.19 -7.86
CA MET A 192 3.85 0.53 -7.93
C MET A 192 3.78 1.54 -6.78
N VAL A 193 3.49 2.80 -7.12
CA VAL A 193 3.23 3.87 -6.16
C VAL A 193 1.75 4.20 -6.20
N TYR A 194 1.15 4.33 -5.03
CA TYR A 194 -0.27 4.60 -4.84
C TYR A 194 -0.48 5.99 -4.26
N GLU A 195 -1.42 6.72 -4.83
CA GLU A 195 -1.92 7.98 -4.29
C GLU A 195 -3.46 7.99 -4.26
N GLU A 196 -4.05 8.66 -3.28
CA GLU A 196 -5.50 8.81 -3.15
C GLU A 196 -5.90 10.23 -3.60
N ARG A 197 -6.03 10.38 -4.90
CA ARG A 197 -6.45 11.63 -5.58
C ARG A 197 -7.02 11.32 -6.97
N SER A 198 -7.70 12.28 -7.55
CA SER A 198 -8.01 12.26 -8.97
C SER A 198 -6.77 12.61 -9.80
N ALA A 199 -6.64 11.97 -10.95
CA ALA A 199 -5.53 12.13 -11.88
C ALA A 199 -6.03 12.10 -13.35
N PRO A 200 -6.75 13.15 -13.78
CA PRO A 200 -7.27 13.23 -15.15
C PRO A 200 -6.15 13.26 -16.22
N GLU A 201 -4.92 13.49 -15.78
CA GLU A 201 -3.70 13.43 -16.60
C GLU A 201 -3.13 12.03 -16.78
N ALA A 202 -3.72 11.00 -16.15
CA ALA A 202 -3.22 9.62 -16.19
C ALA A 202 -3.27 9.04 -17.61
N ASP A 203 -2.33 8.13 -17.91
CA ASP A 203 -2.23 7.47 -19.22
C ASP A 203 -3.41 6.55 -19.52
N ALA A 204 -4.03 6.02 -18.46
CA ALA A 204 -5.24 5.20 -18.54
C ALA A 204 -6.20 5.52 -17.41
N HIS A 205 -7.50 5.30 -17.66
CA HIS A 205 -8.56 5.53 -16.69
C HIS A 205 -9.46 4.29 -16.63
N VAL A 206 -9.78 3.85 -15.43
CA VAL A 206 -10.73 2.78 -15.17
C VAL A 206 -11.77 3.29 -14.19
N SER A 207 -13.03 3.24 -14.59
CA SER A 207 -14.12 3.69 -13.73
C SER A 207 -15.26 2.68 -13.68
N GLY A 208 -15.99 2.69 -12.57
CA GLY A 208 -17.17 1.85 -12.43
C GLY A 208 -17.82 1.95 -11.06
N PRO A 209 -19.04 1.43 -10.93
CA PRO A 209 -19.74 1.37 -9.66
C PRO A 209 -19.03 0.39 -8.71
N GLU A 210 -19.16 0.63 -7.41
CA GLU A 210 -18.54 -0.20 -6.36
C GLU A 210 -18.78 -1.71 -6.56
N ARG A 211 -19.99 -2.10 -7.00
CA ARG A 211 -20.33 -3.50 -7.31
C ARG A 211 -19.48 -4.09 -8.44
N ALA A 212 -19.22 -3.31 -9.50
CA ALA A 212 -18.37 -3.76 -10.61
C ALA A 212 -16.92 -3.98 -10.16
N TRP A 213 -16.43 -3.18 -9.22
CA TRP A 213 -15.14 -3.38 -8.59
C TRP A 213 -15.09 -4.63 -7.71
N VAL A 214 -16.17 -4.92 -6.98
CA VAL A 214 -16.29 -6.18 -6.21
C VAL A 214 -16.22 -7.38 -7.13
N GLU A 215 -16.88 -7.34 -8.29
CA GLU A 215 -16.84 -8.40 -9.29
C GLU A 215 -15.46 -8.51 -9.95
N ALA A 216 -14.85 -7.36 -10.28
CA ALA A 216 -13.53 -7.32 -10.93
C ALA A 216 -12.40 -7.87 -10.03
N PHE A 217 -12.50 -7.68 -8.72
CA PHE A 217 -11.57 -8.25 -7.74
C PHE A 217 -12.09 -9.55 -7.11
N GLY A 218 -13.27 -9.99 -7.47
CA GLY A 218 -13.86 -11.26 -7.03
C GLY A 218 -13.21 -12.49 -7.70
N PRO A 219 -13.65 -13.69 -7.32
CA PRO A 219 -13.09 -14.94 -7.87
C PRO A 219 -13.20 -15.06 -9.39
N ASP A 220 -14.28 -14.55 -9.97
CA ASP A 220 -14.57 -14.63 -11.42
C ASP A 220 -13.84 -13.52 -12.21
N ALA A 221 -13.27 -12.54 -11.53
CA ALA A 221 -12.53 -11.42 -12.10
C ALA A 221 -13.25 -10.70 -13.26
N SER A 222 -14.58 -10.59 -13.17
CA SER A 222 -15.42 -10.00 -14.21
C SER A 222 -15.23 -8.47 -14.24
N ARG A 223 -14.81 -7.95 -15.39
CA ARG A 223 -14.56 -6.52 -15.62
C ARG A 223 -15.53 -5.90 -16.61
N THR A 224 -16.62 -6.61 -16.92
CA THR A 224 -17.57 -6.22 -17.99
C THR A 224 -18.28 -4.90 -17.72
N GLU A 225 -18.44 -4.52 -16.46
CA GLU A 225 -19.08 -3.28 -16.05
C GLU A 225 -18.10 -2.16 -15.71
N LEU A 226 -16.79 -2.38 -15.91
CA LEU A 226 -15.78 -1.34 -15.79
C LEU A 226 -15.57 -0.64 -17.13
N GLU A 227 -15.59 0.68 -17.10
CA GLU A 227 -15.24 1.53 -18.24
C GLU A 227 -13.74 1.76 -18.25
N VAL A 228 -13.09 1.47 -19.40
CA VAL A 228 -11.66 1.66 -19.57
C VAL A 228 -11.41 2.61 -20.74
N SER A 229 -10.62 3.67 -20.51
CA SER A 229 -10.17 4.61 -21.53
C SER A 229 -8.67 4.89 -21.42
N GLY A 230 -8.07 5.45 -22.46
CA GLY A 230 -6.62 5.63 -22.56
C GLY A 230 -5.89 4.32 -22.88
N ASP A 231 -4.73 4.10 -22.29
CA ASP A 231 -3.92 2.89 -22.52
C ASP A 231 -4.56 1.65 -21.84
N ARG A 232 -5.38 0.94 -22.63
CA ARG A 232 -6.07 -0.28 -22.18
C ARG A 232 -5.10 -1.36 -21.71
N ARG A 233 -3.95 -1.54 -22.37
CA ARG A 233 -2.97 -2.55 -22.00
C ARG A 233 -2.40 -2.28 -20.60
N LEU A 234 -2.09 -1.02 -20.35
CA LEU A 234 -1.60 -0.57 -19.04
C LEU A 234 -2.65 -0.81 -17.96
N ALA A 235 -3.90 -0.41 -18.21
CA ALA A 235 -5.02 -0.61 -17.29
C ALA A 235 -5.23 -2.09 -16.94
N GLU A 236 -5.32 -2.95 -17.96
CA GLU A 236 -5.51 -4.40 -17.77
C GLU A 236 -4.36 -5.03 -16.98
N SER A 237 -3.11 -4.66 -17.29
CA SER A 237 -1.93 -5.18 -16.60
C SER A 237 -1.90 -4.78 -15.11
N VAL A 238 -2.32 -3.56 -14.79
CA VAL A 238 -2.45 -3.11 -13.39
C VAL A 238 -3.52 -3.90 -12.66
N LEU A 239 -4.69 -4.06 -13.26
CA LEU A 239 -5.79 -4.82 -12.66
C LEU A 239 -5.40 -6.29 -12.43
N ASP A 240 -4.68 -6.90 -13.37
CA ASP A 240 -4.16 -8.26 -13.24
C ASP A 240 -3.14 -8.35 -12.10
N GLY A 241 -2.23 -7.40 -12.00
CA GLY A 241 -1.25 -7.33 -10.91
C GLY A 241 -1.88 -7.20 -9.54
N LEU A 242 -2.96 -6.41 -9.42
CA LEU A 242 -3.69 -6.21 -8.17
C LEU A 242 -4.50 -7.45 -7.75
N SER A 243 -5.12 -8.14 -8.71
CA SER A 243 -5.94 -9.32 -8.42
C SER A 243 -5.12 -10.59 -8.20
N ALA A 244 -3.79 -10.51 -8.32
CA ALA A 244 -2.87 -11.66 -8.20
C ALA A 244 -3.29 -12.93 -8.99
N ILE A 245 -4.20 -12.77 -9.97
CA ILE A 245 -4.72 -13.86 -10.81
C ILE A 245 -3.63 -14.37 -11.77
N THR A 246 -2.59 -13.59 -12.00
CA THR A 246 -1.55 -13.87 -13.00
C THR A 246 -0.41 -14.77 -12.50
N VAL A 247 -0.51 -15.37 -11.32
CA VAL A 247 0.37 -16.51 -10.98
C VAL A 247 -0.26 -17.78 -11.57
N ARG A 248 -0.37 -17.82 -12.90
CA ARG A 248 -0.49 -19.11 -13.59
C ARG A 248 0.78 -19.89 -13.33
N HIS A 249 0.61 -21.02 -12.69
CA HIS A 249 1.57 -22.09 -12.49
C HIS A 249 2.72 -22.08 -13.51
N ALA A 250 3.91 -21.65 -13.11
CA ALA A 250 5.09 -22.36 -13.55
C ALA A 250 4.99 -23.72 -12.84
N THR A 251 4.47 -24.71 -13.53
CA THR A 251 4.48 -26.10 -13.13
C THR A 251 5.95 -26.44 -12.89
N VAL A 252 6.31 -26.64 -11.61
CA VAL A 252 7.55 -27.32 -11.29
C VAL A 252 7.33 -28.74 -11.72
N ALA A 253 7.96 -29.08 -12.84
CA ALA A 253 8.13 -30.46 -13.29
C ALA A 253 9.19 -31.17 -12.44
#